data_5416a2295d0881ac4214865c61ebe0ae
#
_entry.id   5416a2295d0881ac4214865c61ebe0ae
#
_cell.length_a   1.000
_cell.length_b   1.000
_cell.length_c   1.000
_cell.angle_alpha   90.00
_cell.angle_beta   90.00
_cell.angle_gamma   90.00
#
_symmetry.space_group_name_H-M   'P 1'
#
loop_
_entity.id
_entity.type
_entity.pdbx_description
1 polymer ?
#
loop_
_entity_poly.entity_id
_entity_poly.type
_entity_poly.pdbx_seq_one_letter_code
_entity_poly.pdbx_strand_id
1 'polypeptide(L)'
;MSNWKNNYRSFYYENAPEPDDIVLNKESSALLVIDIQNTYLEPDDDPKEAARWNPFFSRMNNIVIPNTADMVEWARANEIEVIFARIACLKNDGKDRSLSQKKPGFNYLLMPKDSEESQIVKELSPQGDEISIIKTTDSALTGTNLRLTLHNMGITSVIVTGIFTDQCVSSTV
;
A
#
# COMPACT_ATOMS: atom_id res chain seq x y z
N MET A 1 -0.96 -9.61 29.77
CA MET A 1 -1.42 -9.49 28.35
C MET A 1 -0.73 -10.61 27.60
N SER A 2 -1.46 -11.40 26.80
CA SER A 2 -0.79 -12.40 25.95
C SER A 2 0.09 -11.67 24.95
N ASN A 3 1.35 -12.03 24.91
CA ASN A 3 2.29 -11.43 23.97
C ASN A 3 1.94 -11.91 22.54
N TRP A 4 1.30 -11.04 21.75
CA TRP A 4 0.90 -11.34 20.39
C TRP A 4 2.07 -11.81 19.50
N LYS A 5 3.29 -11.36 19.79
CA LYS A 5 4.51 -11.76 19.07
C LYS A 5 4.74 -13.26 19.09
N ASN A 6 4.37 -13.93 20.18
CA ASN A 6 4.55 -15.39 20.34
C ASN A 6 3.50 -16.21 19.59
N ASN A 7 2.32 -15.65 19.32
CA ASN A 7 1.22 -16.40 18.69
C ASN A 7 1.52 -16.82 17.24
N TYR A 8 2.44 -16.13 16.56
CA TYR A 8 2.79 -16.35 15.15
C TYR A 8 4.25 -16.67 14.93
N ARG A 9 4.99 -16.96 16.02
CA ARG A 9 6.40 -17.29 15.94
C ARG A 9 6.59 -18.69 15.31
N SER A 10 7.42 -18.75 14.28
CA SER A 10 7.83 -20.02 13.69
C SER A 10 8.61 -20.86 14.72
N PHE A 11 8.48 -22.20 14.68
CA PHE A 11 9.24 -23.13 15.52
C PHE A 11 10.77 -22.91 15.43
N TYR A 12 11.25 -22.40 14.30
CA TYR A 12 12.66 -22.06 14.11
C TYR A 12 13.15 -21.00 15.11
N TYR A 13 12.26 -20.08 15.51
CA TYR A 13 12.55 -19.00 16.44
C TYR A 13 12.02 -19.27 17.86
N GLU A 14 11.62 -20.50 18.17
CA GLU A 14 11.02 -20.84 19.48
C GLU A 14 11.91 -20.42 20.66
N ASN A 15 13.24 -20.60 20.53
CA ASN A 15 14.22 -20.27 21.54
C ASN A 15 14.93 -18.93 21.30
N ALA A 16 14.50 -18.14 20.32
CA ALA A 16 15.07 -16.83 20.09
C ALA A 16 14.62 -15.84 21.19
N PRO A 17 15.48 -14.90 21.60
CA PRO A 17 15.07 -13.86 22.53
C PRO A 17 13.94 -13.05 21.91
N GLU A 18 13.06 -12.54 22.77
CA GLU A 18 12.00 -11.65 22.31
C GLU A 18 12.60 -10.31 21.86
N PRO A 19 12.27 -9.82 20.66
CA PRO A 19 12.77 -8.54 20.21
C PRO A 19 12.14 -7.41 21.05
N ASP A 20 12.92 -6.38 21.30
CA ASP A 20 12.42 -5.14 21.90
C ASP A 20 11.29 -4.53 21.09
N ASP A 21 10.48 -3.73 21.75
CA ASP A 21 9.47 -2.95 21.06
C ASP A 21 10.12 -1.83 20.23
N ILE A 22 9.57 -1.62 19.02
CA ILE A 22 10.05 -0.56 18.13
C ILE A 22 9.67 0.78 18.73
N VAL A 23 10.64 1.66 18.87
CA VAL A 23 10.43 3.06 19.24
C VAL A 23 10.46 3.88 17.95
N LEU A 24 9.32 4.48 17.61
CA LEU A 24 9.21 5.37 16.46
C LEU A 24 9.51 6.81 16.87
N ASN A 25 10.43 7.46 16.15
CA ASN A 25 10.63 8.89 16.24
C ASN A 25 9.76 9.58 15.17
N LYS A 26 8.84 10.43 15.58
CA LYS A 26 7.90 11.09 14.67
C LYS A 26 8.59 11.90 13.57
N GLU A 27 9.69 12.58 13.89
CA GLU A 27 10.42 13.43 12.95
C GLU A 27 11.16 12.65 11.85
N SER A 28 11.39 11.35 12.06
CA SER A 28 12.11 10.49 11.14
C SER A 28 11.33 9.23 10.75
N SER A 29 10.03 9.22 10.98
CA SER A 29 9.12 8.13 10.61
C SER A 29 8.09 8.58 9.59
N ALA A 30 7.70 7.69 8.69
CA ALA A 30 6.62 7.90 7.74
C ALA A 30 5.67 6.70 7.69
N LEU A 31 4.39 6.94 7.45
CA LEU A 31 3.40 5.93 7.09
C LEU A 31 3.27 5.89 5.56
N LEU A 32 3.57 4.76 4.95
CA LEU A 32 3.43 4.52 3.52
C LEU A 32 2.22 3.63 3.25
N VAL A 33 1.23 4.18 2.57
CA VAL A 33 0.00 3.47 2.15
C VAL A 33 0.12 3.09 0.68
N ILE A 34 0.05 1.78 0.38
CA ILE A 34 0.29 1.23 -0.95
C ILE A 34 -1.00 0.71 -1.57
N ASP A 35 -1.34 1.20 -2.75
CA ASP A 35 -2.33 0.68 -3.72
C ASP A 35 -3.75 0.43 -3.19
N ILE A 36 -4.21 1.10 -2.17
CA ILE A 36 -5.63 1.03 -1.80
C ILE A 36 -6.41 1.97 -2.72
N GLN A 37 -6.73 1.47 -3.92
CA GLN A 37 -7.28 2.23 -5.05
C GLN A 37 -8.67 1.71 -5.45
N ASN A 38 -9.47 2.56 -6.11
CA ASN A 38 -10.83 2.25 -6.52
C ASN A 38 -10.91 0.98 -7.38
N THR A 39 -9.99 0.81 -8.35
CA THR A 39 -9.97 -0.35 -9.26
C THR A 39 -10.02 -1.70 -8.56
N TYR A 40 -9.45 -1.80 -7.36
CA TYR A 40 -9.41 -3.08 -6.63
C TYR A 40 -10.67 -3.35 -5.81
N LEU A 41 -11.60 -2.41 -5.79
CA LEU A 41 -12.84 -2.50 -5.01
C LEU A 41 -14.09 -2.58 -5.89
N GLU A 42 -13.93 -2.55 -7.18
CA GLU A 42 -15.02 -2.70 -8.14
C GLU A 42 -15.31 -4.19 -8.34
N PRO A 43 -16.55 -4.64 -8.06
CA PRO A 43 -16.93 -6.02 -8.32
C PRO A 43 -16.95 -6.30 -9.82
N ASP A 44 -16.60 -7.52 -10.19
CA ASP A 44 -16.69 -8.00 -11.57
C ASP A 44 -18.17 -8.09 -12.01
N ASP A 45 -18.45 -7.83 -13.28
CA ASP A 45 -19.80 -7.96 -13.87
C ASP A 45 -20.25 -9.42 -13.97
N ASP A 46 -19.32 -10.38 -14.05
CA ASP A 46 -19.64 -11.82 -13.98
C ASP A 46 -19.98 -12.21 -12.53
N PRO A 47 -21.22 -12.68 -12.25
CA PRO A 47 -21.62 -13.07 -10.89
C PRO A 47 -20.74 -14.15 -10.25
N LYS A 48 -20.12 -15.02 -11.04
CA LYS A 48 -19.22 -16.07 -10.53
C LYS A 48 -17.90 -15.48 -10.07
N GLU A 49 -17.32 -14.57 -10.84
CA GLU A 49 -16.10 -13.87 -10.44
C GLU A 49 -16.38 -12.93 -9.27
N ALA A 50 -17.48 -12.17 -9.29
CA ALA A 50 -17.90 -11.35 -8.16
C ALA A 50 -18.03 -12.17 -6.86
N ALA A 51 -18.66 -13.35 -6.91
CA ALA A 51 -18.78 -14.24 -5.76
C ALA A 51 -17.41 -14.77 -5.29
N ARG A 52 -16.50 -15.03 -6.22
CA ARG A 52 -15.13 -15.48 -5.93
C ARG A 52 -14.30 -14.43 -5.21
N TRP A 53 -14.47 -13.15 -5.57
CA TRP A 53 -13.77 -12.02 -4.97
C TRP A 53 -14.45 -11.46 -3.71
N ASN A 54 -15.67 -11.87 -3.41
CA ASN A 54 -16.42 -11.36 -2.25
C ASN A 54 -15.69 -11.45 -0.89
N PRO A 55 -14.92 -12.51 -0.57
CA PRO A 55 -14.14 -12.55 0.66
C PRO A 55 -13.07 -11.43 0.73
N PHE A 56 -12.44 -11.10 -0.41
CA PHE A 56 -11.50 -9.98 -0.51
C PHE A 56 -12.21 -8.64 -0.30
N PHE A 57 -13.31 -8.37 -1.01
CA PHE A 57 -14.05 -7.13 -0.86
C PHE A 57 -14.58 -6.94 0.55
N SER A 58 -15.13 -8.01 1.15
CA SER A 58 -15.59 -7.98 2.54
C SER A 58 -14.46 -7.61 3.51
N ARG A 59 -13.27 -8.20 3.33
CA ARG A 59 -12.11 -7.89 4.15
C ARG A 59 -11.61 -6.47 3.94
N MET A 60 -11.54 -6.00 2.69
CA MET A 60 -11.13 -4.63 2.38
C MET A 60 -12.06 -3.61 3.03
N ASN A 61 -13.35 -3.75 2.82
CA ASN A 61 -14.34 -2.77 3.30
C ASN A 61 -14.54 -2.78 4.82
N ASN A 62 -14.44 -3.94 5.47
CA ASN A 62 -14.76 -4.07 6.90
C ASN A 62 -13.52 -4.05 7.81
N ILE A 63 -12.33 -4.26 7.28
CA ILE A 63 -11.10 -4.39 8.09
C ILE A 63 -9.98 -3.50 7.55
N VAL A 64 -9.58 -3.69 6.29
CA VAL A 64 -8.35 -3.07 5.78
C VAL A 64 -8.50 -1.56 5.65
N ILE A 65 -9.53 -1.10 4.97
CA ILE A 65 -9.76 0.34 4.77
C ILE A 65 -10.02 1.06 6.10
N PRO A 66 -10.92 0.59 6.98
CA PRO A 66 -11.12 1.24 8.27
C PRO A 66 -9.86 1.30 9.14
N ASN A 67 -9.14 0.18 9.29
CA ASN A 67 -7.91 0.18 10.08
C ASN A 67 -6.79 1.05 9.47
N THR A 68 -6.72 1.11 8.14
CA THR A 68 -5.76 2.00 7.48
C THR A 68 -6.15 3.46 7.67
N ALA A 69 -7.44 3.79 7.63
CA ALA A 69 -7.92 5.13 7.91
C ALA A 69 -7.58 5.56 9.35
N ASP A 70 -7.81 4.69 10.32
CA ASP A 70 -7.42 4.93 11.72
C ASP A 70 -5.90 5.16 11.86
N MET A 71 -5.08 4.39 11.13
CA MET A 71 -3.62 4.58 11.11
C MET A 71 -3.22 5.92 10.47
N VAL A 72 -3.86 6.30 9.38
CA VAL A 72 -3.61 7.57 8.69
C VAL A 72 -4.00 8.75 9.60
N GLU A 73 -5.17 8.70 10.23
CA GLU A 73 -5.61 9.73 11.18
C GLU A 73 -4.66 9.82 12.39
N TRP A 74 -4.24 8.67 12.92
CA TRP A 74 -3.26 8.63 14.00
C TRP A 74 -1.91 9.25 13.57
N ALA A 75 -1.42 8.93 12.38
CA ALA A 75 -0.17 9.49 11.87
C ALA A 75 -0.27 11.02 11.72
N ARG A 76 -1.35 11.51 11.14
CA ARG A 76 -1.64 12.96 11.01
C ARG A 76 -1.69 13.65 12.38
N ALA A 77 -2.40 13.07 13.34
CA ALA A 77 -2.54 13.61 14.70
C ALA A 77 -1.21 13.64 15.48
N ASN A 78 -0.25 12.80 15.11
CA ASN A 78 1.08 12.72 15.73
C ASN A 78 2.20 13.35 14.91
N GLU A 79 1.86 14.09 13.85
CA GLU A 79 2.82 14.76 12.97
C GLU A 79 3.83 13.77 12.32
N ILE A 80 3.37 12.55 12.04
CA ILE A 80 4.12 11.56 11.28
C ILE A 80 3.74 11.71 9.80
N GLU A 81 4.74 11.77 8.92
CA GLU A 81 4.52 11.93 7.49
C GLU A 81 3.66 10.79 6.91
N VAL A 82 2.64 11.16 6.14
CA VAL A 82 1.80 10.21 5.42
C VAL A 82 2.12 10.29 3.93
N ILE A 83 2.52 9.16 3.36
CA ILE A 83 2.88 9.06 1.95
C ILE A 83 2.02 7.96 1.32
N PHE A 84 1.48 8.26 0.15
CA PHE A 84 0.71 7.31 -0.63
C PHE A 84 1.51 6.86 -1.85
N ALA A 85 1.41 5.59 -2.19
CA ALA A 85 1.89 5.05 -3.46
C ALA A 85 0.74 4.36 -4.17
N ARG A 86 0.54 4.67 -5.44
CA ARG A 86 -0.51 4.06 -6.24
C ARG A 86 0.00 3.65 -7.61
N ILE A 87 -0.51 2.55 -8.11
CA ILE A 87 -0.14 2.04 -9.42
C ILE A 87 -0.98 2.72 -10.50
N ALA A 88 -0.32 3.28 -11.52
CA ALA A 88 -1.00 3.89 -12.65
C ALA A 88 -0.06 4.04 -13.85
N CYS A 89 -0.64 4.29 -15.04
CA CYS A 89 0.11 4.66 -16.23
C CYS A 89 0.32 6.18 -16.26
N LEU A 90 1.55 6.61 -16.51
CA LEU A 90 1.84 8.02 -16.77
C LEU A 90 1.33 8.45 -18.15
N LYS A 91 1.27 7.49 -19.09
CA LYS A 91 0.75 7.66 -20.44
C LYS A 91 -0.60 6.95 -20.60
N ASN A 92 -1.51 7.57 -21.31
CA ASN A 92 -2.84 7.00 -21.55
C ASN A 92 -2.81 5.67 -22.33
N ASP A 93 -1.75 5.42 -23.10
CA ASP A 93 -1.57 4.18 -23.85
C ASP A 93 -0.87 3.06 -23.03
N GLY A 94 -0.52 3.32 -21.78
CA GLY A 94 0.10 2.35 -20.87
C GLY A 94 1.48 1.85 -21.27
N LYS A 95 2.16 2.47 -22.25
CA LYS A 95 3.48 2.02 -22.72
C LYS A 95 4.57 2.08 -21.65
N ASP A 96 4.39 2.91 -20.64
CA ASP A 96 5.28 3.10 -19.51
C ASP A 96 5.14 2.03 -18.41
N ARG A 97 4.15 1.13 -18.51
CA ARG A 97 4.01 0.02 -17.55
C ARG A 97 5.09 -1.04 -17.75
N SER A 98 5.42 -1.77 -16.68
CA SER A 98 6.34 -2.91 -16.76
C SER A 98 5.86 -3.98 -17.76
N LEU A 99 6.78 -4.76 -18.32
CA LEU A 99 6.44 -5.78 -19.33
C LEU A 99 5.47 -6.83 -18.79
N SER A 100 5.60 -7.23 -17.53
CA SER A 100 4.69 -8.18 -16.88
C SER A 100 3.27 -7.63 -16.78
N GLN A 101 3.13 -6.36 -16.48
CA GLN A 101 1.83 -5.69 -16.29
C GLN A 101 1.15 -5.28 -17.60
N LYS A 102 1.87 -5.33 -18.72
CA LYS A 102 1.32 -5.14 -20.06
C LYS A 102 0.90 -6.44 -20.74
N LYS A 103 1.13 -7.58 -20.12
CA LYS A 103 0.85 -8.89 -20.72
C LYS A 103 -0.68 -9.12 -20.76
N PRO A 104 -1.27 -9.29 -21.97
CA PRO A 104 -2.70 -9.56 -22.09
C PRO A 104 -3.14 -10.82 -21.34
N GLY A 105 -4.29 -10.77 -20.70
CA GLY A 105 -4.88 -11.89 -19.98
C GLY A 105 -4.30 -12.17 -18.59
N PHE A 106 -3.32 -11.37 -18.15
CA PHE A 106 -2.74 -11.48 -16.81
C PHE A 106 -2.29 -10.11 -16.34
N ASN A 107 -2.85 -9.67 -15.22
CA ASN A 107 -2.48 -8.41 -14.55
C ASN A 107 -2.45 -7.18 -15.48
N TYR A 108 -3.36 -7.13 -16.43
CA TYR A 108 -3.44 -6.10 -17.47
C TYR A 108 -4.11 -4.83 -16.92
N LEU A 109 -3.40 -4.15 -16.02
CA LEU A 109 -3.88 -2.92 -15.38
C LEU A 109 -3.32 -1.69 -16.10
N LEU A 110 -4.01 -1.24 -17.12
CA LEU A 110 -3.65 -0.03 -17.88
C LEU A 110 -4.53 1.15 -17.46
N MET A 111 -4.39 1.57 -16.22
CA MET A 111 -5.13 2.71 -15.67
C MET A 111 -4.32 3.99 -15.85
N PRO A 112 -4.77 4.96 -16.64
CA PRO A 112 -4.17 6.29 -16.69
C PRO A 112 -4.19 6.95 -15.31
N LYS A 113 -3.14 7.70 -14.99
CA LYS A 113 -2.97 8.34 -13.68
C LYS A 113 -4.10 9.29 -13.26
N ASP A 114 -4.83 9.82 -14.23
CA ASP A 114 -5.91 10.78 -14.03
C ASP A 114 -7.31 10.12 -14.08
N SER A 115 -7.38 8.79 -14.28
CA SER A 115 -8.65 8.06 -14.27
C SER A 115 -9.14 7.82 -12.84
N GLU A 116 -10.46 7.68 -12.65
CA GLU A 116 -11.09 7.42 -11.35
C GLU A 116 -10.65 6.09 -10.75
N GLU A 117 -10.49 5.06 -11.57
CA GLU A 117 -10.06 3.73 -11.12
C GLU A 117 -8.66 3.77 -10.50
N SER A 118 -7.80 4.67 -10.99
CA SER A 118 -6.43 4.81 -10.49
C SER A 118 -6.32 5.60 -9.20
N GLN A 119 -7.38 6.25 -8.74
CA GLN A 119 -7.32 7.07 -7.53
C GLN A 119 -7.35 6.21 -6.27
N ILE A 120 -6.77 6.76 -5.19
CA ILE A 120 -6.88 6.21 -3.85
C ILE A 120 -8.34 6.32 -3.41
N VAL A 121 -8.83 5.31 -2.70
CA VAL A 121 -10.20 5.30 -2.18
C VAL A 121 -10.49 6.55 -1.35
N LYS A 122 -11.73 7.02 -1.40
CA LYS A 122 -12.15 8.28 -0.79
C LYS A 122 -11.83 8.35 0.70
N GLU A 123 -11.97 7.24 1.41
CA GLU A 123 -11.73 7.10 2.86
C GLU A 123 -10.27 7.39 3.24
N LEU A 124 -9.35 7.25 2.29
CA LEU A 124 -7.91 7.42 2.49
C LEU A 124 -7.34 8.59 1.67
N SER A 125 -8.19 9.43 1.11
CA SER A 125 -7.74 10.52 0.23
C SER A 125 -6.61 11.35 0.84
N PRO A 126 -5.52 11.58 0.10
CA PRO A 126 -4.45 12.48 0.54
C PRO A 126 -4.99 13.86 0.90
N GLN A 127 -4.42 14.50 1.91
CA GLN A 127 -4.81 15.83 2.39
C GLN A 127 -3.64 16.82 2.26
N GLY A 128 -3.98 18.08 2.01
CA GLY A 128 -2.98 19.14 1.94
C GLY A 128 -1.89 18.88 0.91
N ASP A 129 -0.66 18.79 1.37
CA ASP A 129 0.54 18.52 0.57
C ASP A 129 1.11 17.10 0.75
N GLU A 130 0.31 16.18 1.30
CA GLU A 130 0.69 14.77 1.43
C GLU A 130 1.13 14.18 0.08
N ILE A 131 2.27 13.52 0.10
CA ILE A 131 2.92 13.03 -1.11
C ILE A 131 2.18 11.81 -1.66
N SER A 132 1.82 11.83 -2.94
CA SER A 132 1.27 10.69 -3.66
C SER A 132 2.20 10.29 -4.80
N ILE A 133 2.85 9.13 -4.66
CA ILE A 133 3.78 8.57 -5.65
C ILE A 133 3.01 7.73 -6.67
N ILE A 134 3.19 8.04 -7.95
CA ILE A 134 2.71 7.19 -9.04
C ILE A 134 3.81 6.21 -9.41
N LYS A 135 3.50 4.92 -9.32
CA LYS A 135 4.41 3.85 -9.70
C LYS A 135 3.88 3.09 -10.93
N THR A 136 4.76 2.77 -11.84
CA THR A 136 4.43 2.06 -13.09
C THR A 136 4.77 0.57 -13.02
N THR A 137 5.22 0.12 -11.85
CA THR A 137 5.53 -1.29 -11.52
C THR A 137 5.15 -1.57 -10.06
N ASP A 138 5.44 -2.76 -9.55
CA ASP A 138 4.99 -3.20 -8.22
C ASP A 138 5.64 -2.40 -7.09
N SER A 139 6.96 -2.28 -7.08
CA SER A 139 7.67 -1.56 -6.02
C SER A 139 7.44 -0.05 -6.06
N ALA A 140 7.14 0.55 -4.92
CA ALA A 140 7.07 2.00 -4.78
C ALA A 140 8.45 2.69 -4.82
N LEU A 141 9.53 1.94 -4.67
CA LEU A 141 10.91 2.46 -4.73
C LEU A 141 11.54 2.34 -6.11
N THR A 142 10.99 1.46 -6.97
CA THR A 142 11.58 1.20 -8.29
C THR A 142 11.08 2.20 -9.33
N GLY A 143 11.99 2.99 -9.87
CA GLY A 143 11.69 3.96 -10.94
C GLY A 143 10.89 5.18 -10.47
N THR A 144 10.77 5.40 -9.17
CA THR A 144 10.14 6.58 -8.57
C THR A 144 11.17 7.43 -7.83
N ASN A 145 10.76 8.60 -7.41
CA ASN A 145 11.60 9.47 -6.56
C ASN A 145 11.42 9.19 -5.05
N LEU A 146 10.63 8.17 -4.65
CA LEU A 146 10.30 7.94 -3.24
C LEU A 146 11.54 7.78 -2.35
N ARG A 147 12.55 7.01 -2.79
CA ARG A 147 13.80 6.85 -2.04
C ARG A 147 14.50 8.19 -1.77
N LEU A 148 14.60 9.04 -2.79
CA LEU A 148 15.20 10.36 -2.66
C LEU A 148 14.37 11.26 -1.74
N THR A 149 13.06 11.21 -1.89
CA THR A 149 12.11 11.97 -1.08
C THR A 149 12.26 11.60 0.41
N LEU A 150 12.21 10.33 0.76
CA LEU A 150 12.41 9.84 2.13
C LEU A 150 13.77 10.29 2.71
N HIS A 151 14.83 10.18 1.90
CA HIS A 151 16.17 10.60 2.30
C HIS A 151 16.24 12.10 2.58
N ASN A 152 15.68 12.93 1.69
CA ASN A 152 15.68 14.38 1.83
C ASN A 152 14.87 14.86 3.04
N MET A 153 13.81 14.14 3.38
CA MET A 153 12.97 14.38 4.56
C MET A 153 13.59 13.84 5.85
N GLY A 154 14.73 13.15 5.79
CA GLY A 154 15.37 12.55 6.95
C GLY A 154 14.62 11.33 7.53
N ILE A 155 13.75 10.70 6.72
CA ILE A 155 12.99 9.53 7.15
C ILE A 155 13.91 8.30 7.20
N THR A 156 13.97 7.66 8.36
CA THR A 156 14.77 6.45 8.64
C THR A 156 13.91 5.24 8.96
N SER A 157 12.64 5.45 9.27
CA SER A 157 11.68 4.38 9.60
C SER A 157 10.41 4.55 8.79
N VAL A 158 9.97 3.49 8.13
CA VAL A 158 8.72 3.50 7.34
C VAL A 158 7.78 2.41 7.84
N ILE A 159 6.59 2.82 8.23
CA ILE A 159 5.48 1.91 8.51
C ILE A 159 4.78 1.65 7.19
N VAL A 160 4.72 0.40 6.75
CA VAL A 160 4.13 0.05 5.45
C VAL A 160 2.80 -0.65 5.65
N THR A 161 1.77 -0.16 4.96
CA THR A 161 0.44 -0.78 4.87
C THR A 161 -0.05 -0.76 3.43
N GLY A 162 -1.06 -1.56 3.12
CA GLY A 162 -1.66 -1.59 1.78
C GLY A 162 -1.80 -2.98 1.19
N ILE A 163 -1.91 -3.05 -0.13
CA ILE A 163 -2.14 -4.27 -0.93
C ILE A 163 -1.21 -4.32 -2.14
N PHE A 164 -0.91 -5.50 -2.69
CA PHE A 164 -1.10 -6.83 -2.09
C PHE A 164 0.19 -7.23 -1.39
N THR A 165 0.05 -7.98 -0.28
CA THR A 165 1.21 -8.35 0.57
C THR A 165 2.29 -9.07 -0.21
N ASP A 166 1.94 -9.96 -1.12
CA ASP A 166 2.84 -10.78 -1.93
C ASP A 166 3.31 -10.12 -3.24
N GLN A 167 2.91 -8.89 -3.50
CA GLN A 167 3.26 -8.13 -4.71
C GLN A 167 3.83 -6.74 -4.36
N CYS A 168 2.99 -5.72 -4.38
CA CYS A 168 3.44 -4.33 -4.24
C CYS A 168 4.04 -4.04 -2.86
N VAL A 169 3.48 -4.62 -1.79
CA VAL A 169 4.02 -4.46 -0.43
C VAL A 169 5.37 -5.14 -0.32
N SER A 170 5.47 -6.45 -0.61
CA SER A 170 6.74 -7.20 -0.51
C SER A 170 7.82 -6.69 -1.47
N SER A 171 7.43 -6.15 -2.63
CA SER A 171 8.38 -5.56 -3.59
C SER A 171 8.92 -4.20 -3.14
N THR A 172 8.23 -3.54 -2.21
CA THR A 172 8.62 -2.22 -1.69
C THR A 172 9.52 -2.34 -0.45
N VAL A 173 9.30 -3.35 0.40
CA VAL A 173 10.10 -3.64 1.60
C VAL A 173 11.25 -4.57 1.27
#